data_9348d0c8345e9b25af2aab0d1af66df5
#
_entry.id   9348d0c8345e9b25af2aab0d1af66df5
#
_cell.length_a   1.000
_cell.length_b   1.000
_cell.length_c   1.000
_cell.angle_alpha   90.00
_cell.angle_beta   90.00
_cell.angle_gamma   90.00
#
_symmetry.space_group_name_H-M   'P 1'
#
loop_
_entity.id
_entity.type
_entity.pdbx_description
1 polymer ?
#
loop_
_entity_poly.entity_id
_entity_poly.type
_entity_poly.pdbx_seq_one_letter_code
_entity_poly.pdbx_strand_id
1 'polypeptide(L)'
;MNVPHHLLAALVALLPAPPIHAQSSTFMGRVLTDSGLPLAGAQVVLSAKRTNTSANGEFKLTSIIAGEHSVLVRMPGFAPKADTIDVADAGDVRREYRLSRIQSILPEVPVTTTLTDRKLADFYSRKQFGMGRFLDSAQFEKTHGTRTSDKLMRLPGLLIQRGRFSDAIVMSSRGRCLASVWMDGLNLGTGFDVNMLDPDTILAVEWYSTPAMTPVQFSMVKRGASHCAVLVLWTK
;
A
#
# COMPACT_ATOMS: atom_id res chain seq x y z
N MET A 1 25.09 -23.78 76.95
CA MET A 1 25.68 -24.19 75.67
C MET A 1 25.05 -23.31 74.61
N ASN A 2 25.78 -22.27 74.17
CA ASN A 2 25.37 -21.30 73.16
C ASN A 2 25.84 -21.76 71.79
N VAL A 3 24.95 -21.90 70.83
CA VAL A 3 25.25 -22.15 69.39
C VAL A 3 25.09 -20.82 68.66
N PRO A 4 26.11 -20.28 67.96
CA PRO A 4 25.96 -19.06 67.17
C PRO A 4 25.37 -19.37 65.79
N HIS A 5 24.29 -18.67 65.42
CA HIS A 5 23.73 -18.66 64.06
C HIS A 5 24.59 -17.79 63.17
N HIS A 6 25.28 -18.37 62.20
CA HIS A 6 25.96 -17.67 61.13
C HIS A 6 24.94 -17.34 60.02
N LEU A 7 24.58 -16.06 59.92
CA LEU A 7 23.85 -15.50 58.77
C LEU A 7 24.80 -15.45 57.56
N LEU A 8 24.56 -16.34 56.59
CA LEU A 8 25.18 -16.23 55.25
C LEU A 8 24.37 -15.19 54.45
N ALA A 9 24.93 -14.00 54.27
CA ALA A 9 24.42 -12.99 53.38
C ALA A 9 24.84 -13.38 51.92
N ALA A 10 23.87 -13.86 51.13
CA ALA A 10 24.08 -14.12 49.70
C ALA A 10 24.13 -12.78 48.95
N LEU A 11 25.31 -12.41 48.50
CA LEU A 11 25.56 -11.24 47.61
C LEU A 11 25.12 -11.60 46.20
N VAL A 12 23.90 -11.18 45.80
CA VAL A 12 23.43 -11.30 44.41
C VAL A 12 24.16 -10.26 43.58
N ALA A 13 25.14 -10.68 42.80
CA ALA A 13 25.83 -9.83 41.81
C ALA A 13 24.87 -9.50 40.66
N LEU A 14 24.42 -8.25 40.57
CA LEU A 14 23.67 -7.72 39.45
C LEU A 14 24.66 -7.60 38.25
N LEU A 15 24.64 -8.59 37.37
CA LEU A 15 25.38 -8.49 36.10
C LEU A 15 24.67 -7.48 35.20
N PRO A 16 25.40 -6.49 34.63
CA PRO A 16 24.79 -5.57 33.67
C PRO A 16 24.34 -6.37 32.45
N ALA A 17 23.05 -6.24 32.07
CA ALA A 17 22.53 -6.83 30.86
C ALA A 17 23.27 -6.22 29.63
N PRO A 18 23.72 -7.03 28.68
CA PRO A 18 24.36 -6.52 27.47
C PRO A 18 23.38 -5.59 26.73
N PRO A 19 23.86 -4.48 26.15
CA PRO A 19 23.03 -3.60 25.37
C PRO A 19 22.45 -4.40 24.19
N ILE A 20 21.12 -4.45 24.09
CA ILE A 20 20.43 -5.01 22.93
C ILE A 20 20.66 -4.00 21.79
N HIS A 21 21.65 -4.25 20.97
CA HIS A 21 21.85 -3.51 19.72
C HIS A 21 20.71 -3.93 18.79
N ALA A 22 19.74 -3.05 18.60
CA ALA A 22 18.76 -3.22 17.55
C ALA A 22 19.52 -3.22 16.22
N GLN A 23 19.70 -4.40 15.64
CA GLN A 23 20.38 -4.57 14.36
C GLN A 23 19.48 -3.96 13.30
N SER A 24 19.95 -2.87 12.69
CA SER A 24 19.21 -2.14 11.67
C SER A 24 19.74 -2.52 10.29
N SER A 25 18.86 -3.03 9.47
CA SER A 25 19.16 -3.37 8.08
C SER A 25 19.10 -2.14 7.18
N THR A 26 19.79 -2.22 6.05
CA THR A 26 19.82 -1.17 5.02
C THR A 26 19.21 -1.70 3.73
N PHE A 27 18.32 -0.92 3.13
CA PHE A 27 17.82 -1.14 1.80
C PHE A 27 18.43 -0.12 0.84
N MET A 28 19.15 -0.58 -0.17
CA MET A 28 19.85 0.27 -1.13
C MET A 28 19.72 -0.28 -2.55
N GLY A 29 19.95 0.57 -3.54
CA GLY A 29 19.91 0.14 -4.93
C GLY A 29 20.01 1.27 -5.91
N ARG A 30 19.59 0.98 -7.14
CA ARG A 30 19.56 1.92 -8.26
C ARG A 30 18.21 1.91 -8.94
N VAL A 31 17.82 3.07 -9.46
CA VAL A 31 16.67 3.22 -10.35
C VAL A 31 17.18 3.69 -11.72
N LEU A 32 16.83 2.94 -12.74
CA LEU A 32 17.27 3.13 -14.12
C LEU A 32 16.06 3.24 -15.06
N THR A 33 16.26 3.76 -16.23
CA THR A 33 15.32 3.61 -17.37
C THR A 33 15.44 2.19 -17.93
N ASP A 34 14.52 1.80 -18.82
CA ASP A 34 14.62 0.54 -19.58
C ASP A 34 15.91 0.49 -20.42
N SER A 35 16.40 1.65 -20.89
CA SER A 35 17.66 1.77 -21.62
C SER A 35 18.90 1.73 -20.72
N GLY A 36 18.74 1.59 -19.39
CA GLY A 36 19.85 1.50 -18.44
C GLY A 36 20.41 2.85 -17.98
N LEU A 37 19.81 3.98 -18.35
CA LEU A 37 20.25 5.30 -17.88
C LEU A 37 19.76 5.54 -16.44
N PRO A 38 20.58 6.18 -15.57
CA PRO A 38 20.21 6.47 -14.20
C PRO A 38 19.05 7.47 -14.13
N LEU A 39 18.10 7.23 -13.24
CA LEU A 39 16.98 8.13 -12.96
C LEU A 39 17.23 8.89 -11.67
N ALA A 40 17.60 10.15 -11.79
CA ALA A 40 17.77 11.07 -10.66
C ALA A 40 16.42 11.60 -10.17
N GLY A 41 16.22 11.69 -8.85
CA GLY A 41 14.99 12.23 -8.25
C GLY A 41 13.81 11.27 -8.23
N ALA A 42 13.98 10.02 -8.65
CA ALA A 42 12.95 9.00 -8.49
C ALA A 42 12.66 8.75 -7.02
N GLN A 43 11.41 8.73 -6.64
CA GLN A 43 11.01 8.47 -5.26
C GLN A 43 10.91 6.97 -5.02
N VAL A 44 11.63 6.51 -3.99
CA VAL A 44 11.57 5.14 -3.46
C VAL A 44 10.88 5.16 -2.12
N VAL A 45 9.79 4.42 -2.00
CA VAL A 45 8.99 4.28 -0.77
C VAL A 45 9.10 2.83 -0.31
N LEU A 46 9.48 2.63 0.95
CA LEU A 46 9.51 1.34 1.62
C LEU A 46 8.60 1.42 2.85
N SER A 47 7.43 0.81 2.78
CA SER A 47 6.41 0.93 3.84
C SER A 47 6.13 2.41 4.20
N ALA A 48 6.57 2.89 5.37
CA ALA A 48 6.42 4.28 5.81
C ALA A 48 7.65 5.17 5.51
N LYS A 49 8.78 4.59 5.07
CA LYS A 49 10.01 5.32 4.78
C LYS A 49 10.09 5.69 3.31
N ARG A 50 10.71 6.83 3.01
CA ARG A 50 10.89 7.30 1.64
C ARG A 50 12.22 8.01 1.46
N THR A 51 12.77 7.92 0.27
CA THR A 51 13.95 8.64 -0.18
C THR A 51 13.84 8.95 -1.67
N ASN A 52 14.66 9.86 -2.17
CA ASN A 52 14.79 10.11 -3.60
C ASN A 52 16.16 9.61 -4.07
N THR A 53 16.25 9.21 -5.34
CA THR A 53 17.50 8.80 -5.93
C THR A 53 18.43 9.99 -6.18
N SER A 54 19.74 9.74 -6.05
CA SER A 54 20.83 10.67 -6.37
C SER A 54 20.92 10.91 -7.89
N ALA A 55 21.85 11.78 -8.30
CA ALA A 55 22.16 12.01 -9.71
C ALA A 55 22.55 10.74 -10.48
N ASN A 56 23.14 9.75 -9.79
CA ASN A 56 23.51 8.44 -10.36
C ASN A 56 22.39 7.40 -10.26
N GLY A 57 21.17 7.81 -9.91
CA GLY A 57 20.04 6.92 -9.72
C GLY A 57 20.09 6.07 -8.45
N GLU A 58 21.04 6.30 -7.54
CA GLU A 58 21.23 5.49 -6.33
C GLU A 58 20.33 5.96 -5.19
N PHE A 59 19.84 5.01 -4.40
CA PHE A 59 19.07 5.28 -3.18
C PHE A 59 19.58 4.45 -2.01
N LYS A 60 19.33 4.95 -0.79
CA LYS A 60 19.62 4.26 0.46
C LYS A 60 18.57 4.61 1.52
N LEU A 61 18.04 3.59 2.18
CA LEU A 61 17.16 3.66 3.34
C LEU A 61 17.77 2.83 4.46
N THR A 62 17.96 3.43 5.62
CA THR A 62 18.55 2.80 6.80
C THR A 62 17.52 2.53 7.88
N SER A 63 17.90 1.75 8.89
CA SER A 63 17.06 1.41 10.04
C SER A 63 15.76 0.72 9.60
N ILE A 64 15.89 -0.27 8.72
CA ILE A 64 14.78 -1.11 8.30
C ILE A 64 14.64 -2.26 9.30
N ILE A 65 13.42 -2.51 9.75
CA ILE A 65 13.09 -3.63 10.62
C ILE A 65 13.04 -4.89 9.75
N ALA A 66 13.48 -6.02 10.28
CA ALA A 66 13.37 -7.31 9.59
C ALA A 66 11.91 -7.66 9.27
N GLY A 67 11.71 -8.35 8.16
CA GLY A 67 10.41 -8.82 7.68
C GLY A 67 10.07 -8.39 6.26
N GLU A 68 8.85 -8.69 5.86
CA GLU A 68 8.33 -8.39 4.52
C GLU A 68 7.92 -6.92 4.39
N HIS A 69 8.46 -6.23 3.39
CA HIS A 69 8.18 -4.82 3.09
C HIS A 69 7.72 -4.62 1.66
N SER A 70 6.69 -3.78 1.49
CA SER A 70 6.28 -3.31 0.16
C SER A 70 7.16 -2.13 -0.27
N VAL A 71 7.66 -2.21 -1.50
CA VAL A 71 8.45 -1.16 -2.16
C VAL A 71 7.62 -0.55 -3.26
N LEU A 72 7.65 0.77 -3.38
CA LEU A 72 7.10 1.50 -4.51
C LEU A 72 8.14 2.47 -5.04
N VAL A 73 8.49 2.34 -6.30
CA VAL A 73 9.38 3.27 -7.02
C VAL A 73 8.55 4.05 -8.04
N ARG A 74 8.62 5.38 -7.97
CA ARG A 74 7.84 6.25 -8.87
C ARG A 74 8.64 7.48 -9.27
N MET A 75 8.38 7.96 -10.50
CA MET A 75 8.93 9.18 -11.04
C MET A 75 7.95 9.79 -12.03
N PRO A 76 7.74 11.12 -12.06
CA PRO A 76 6.92 11.77 -13.07
C PRO A 76 7.38 11.40 -14.50
N GLY A 77 6.42 11.03 -15.37
CA GLY A 77 6.70 10.60 -16.74
C GLY A 77 7.14 9.14 -16.89
N PHE A 78 7.16 8.36 -15.80
CA PHE A 78 7.50 6.93 -15.82
C PHE A 78 6.41 6.11 -15.13
N ALA A 79 6.20 4.90 -15.64
CA ALA A 79 5.32 3.91 -15.02
C ALA A 79 5.89 3.52 -13.65
N PRO A 80 5.10 3.60 -12.57
CA PRO A 80 5.56 3.24 -11.26
C PRO A 80 5.78 1.73 -11.15
N LYS A 81 6.75 1.32 -10.34
CA LYS A 81 7.11 -0.08 -10.08
C LYS A 81 6.83 -0.41 -8.63
N ALA A 82 6.03 -1.45 -8.41
CA ALA A 82 5.82 -2.04 -7.09
C ALA A 82 6.60 -3.36 -6.98
N ASP A 83 7.14 -3.63 -5.79
CA ASP A 83 7.86 -4.84 -5.44
C ASP A 83 7.60 -5.19 -3.97
N THR A 84 7.93 -6.41 -3.58
CA THR A 84 7.94 -6.85 -2.19
C THR A 84 9.29 -7.44 -1.88
N ILE A 85 9.93 -6.97 -0.82
CA ILE A 85 11.23 -7.47 -0.37
C ILE A 85 11.10 -8.07 1.03
N ASP A 86 11.86 -9.12 1.28
CA ASP A 86 12.07 -9.66 2.62
C ASP A 86 13.43 -9.19 3.13
N VAL A 87 13.44 -8.57 4.31
CA VAL A 87 14.63 -8.03 4.96
C VAL A 87 14.97 -8.91 6.14
N ALA A 88 16.10 -9.60 6.06
CA ALA A 88 16.62 -10.41 7.17
C ALA A 88 17.16 -9.52 8.30
N ASP A 89 17.25 -10.08 9.51
CA ASP A 89 17.91 -9.44 10.63
C ASP A 89 19.38 -9.13 10.30
N ALA A 90 19.79 -7.86 10.48
CA ALA A 90 21.14 -7.37 10.23
C ALA A 90 21.66 -7.59 8.79
N GLY A 91 20.77 -7.57 7.80
CA GLY A 91 21.10 -7.79 6.40
C GLY A 91 20.93 -6.55 5.52
N ASP A 92 21.89 -6.31 4.62
CA ASP A 92 21.71 -5.30 3.57
C ASP A 92 20.96 -5.90 2.38
N VAL A 93 19.88 -5.26 1.94
CA VAL A 93 19.12 -5.65 0.75
C VAL A 93 19.45 -4.70 -0.38
N ARG A 94 19.88 -5.24 -1.53
CA ARG A 94 20.19 -4.47 -2.72
C ARG A 94 19.24 -4.83 -3.86
N ARG A 95 18.65 -3.83 -4.53
CA ARG A 95 17.74 -3.99 -5.68
C ARG A 95 18.04 -2.98 -6.77
N GLU A 96 17.80 -3.39 -8.01
CA GLU A 96 17.77 -2.51 -9.19
C GLU A 96 16.34 -2.45 -9.72
N TYR A 97 15.85 -1.25 -9.95
CA TYR A 97 14.52 -1.02 -10.51
C TYR A 97 14.65 -0.34 -11.87
N ARG A 98 13.96 -0.88 -12.86
CA ARG A 98 13.84 -0.28 -14.19
C ARG A 98 12.45 0.26 -14.34
N LEU A 99 12.34 1.55 -14.71
CA LEU A 99 11.09 2.22 -14.97
C LEU A 99 10.95 2.50 -16.46
N SER A 100 9.83 2.10 -17.00
CA SER A 100 9.44 2.38 -18.38
C SER A 100 8.90 3.79 -18.47
N ARG A 101 9.33 4.54 -19.48
CA ARG A 101 8.76 5.85 -19.76
C ARG A 101 7.29 5.68 -20.14
N ILE A 102 6.42 6.47 -19.55
CA ILE A 102 5.03 6.54 -19.99
C ILE A 102 5.07 7.16 -21.39
N GLN A 103 4.94 6.31 -22.40
CA GLN A 103 4.57 6.81 -23.70
C GLN A 103 3.12 7.24 -23.57
N SER A 104 2.88 8.54 -23.50
CA SER A 104 1.56 9.09 -23.71
C SER A 104 1.22 8.85 -25.20
N ILE A 105 0.88 7.61 -25.53
CA ILE A 105 0.00 7.37 -26.65
C ILE A 105 -1.33 7.89 -26.11
N LEU A 106 -1.62 9.17 -26.36
CA LEU A 106 -2.98 9.65 -26.31
C LEU A 106 -3.73 8.71 -27.25
N PRO A 107 -4.56 7.79 -26.76
CA PRO A 107 -5.46 7.10 -27.68
C PRO A 107 -6.23 8.23 -28.35
N GLU A 108 -6.26 8.22 -29.67
CA GLU A 108 -7.13 9.10 -30.45
C GLU A 108 -8.55 8.84 -29.92
N VAL A 109 -8.97 9.72 -29.01
CA VAL A 109 -10.28 9.58 -28.32
C VAL A 109 -11.29 9.95 -29.40
N PRO A 110 -12.06 8.98 -29.93
CA PRO A 110 -13.15 9.33 -30.83
C PRO A 110 -14.07 10.31 -30.10
N VAL A 111 -14.49 11.36 -30.78
CA VAL A 111 -15.27 12.50 -30.25
C VAL A 111 -16.65 12.08 -29.66
N THR A 112 -16.96 10.81 -29.64
CA THR A 112 -18.12 10.16 -29.02
C THR A 112 -17.90 9.74 -27.56
N THR A 113 -16.88 10.29 -26.88
CA THR A 113 -16.61 9.96 -25.47
C THR A 113 -17.79 10.38 -24.60
N THR A 114 -18.47 9.43 -24.02
CA THR A 114 -19.53 9.69 -23.04
C THR A 114 -18.93 10.31 -21.76
N LEU A 115 -19.74 10.97 -20.92
CA LEU A 115 -19.27 11.47 -19.63
C LEU A 115 -18.66 10.36 -18.78
N THR A 116 -19.18 9.15 -18.89
CA THR A 116 -18.69 7.93 -18.24
C THR A 116 -17.27 7.60 -18.66
N ASP A 117 -16.93 7.71 -19.97
CA ASP A 117 -15.60 7.41 -20.45
C ASP A 117 -14.55 8.38 -19.91
N ARG A 118 -14.90 9.67 -19.83
CA ARG A 118 -14.00 10.66 -19.20
C ARG A 118 -13.77 10.37 -17.72
N LYS A 119 -14.83 10.01 -17.00
CA LYS A 119 -14.79 9.69 -15.57
C LYS A 119 -13.89 8.48 -15.31
N LEU A 120 -13.90 7.49 -16.21
CA LEU A 120 -13.11 6.27 -16.10
C LEU A 120 -11.73 6.33 -16.78
N ALA A 121 -11.39 7.40 -17.49
CA ALA A 121 -10.09 7.52 -18.17
C ALA A 121 -8.91 7.30 -17.23
N ASP A 122 -8.95 7.93 -16.06
CA ASP A 122 -7.93 7.78 -15.03
C ASP A 122 -7.91 6.38 -14.41
N PHE A 123 -9.09 5.74 -14.27
CA PHE A 123 -9.19 4.35 -13.83
C PHE A 123 -8.48 3.41 -14.81
N TYR A 124 -8.75 3.51 -16.10
CA TYR A 124 -8.11 2.66 -17.11
C TYR A 124 -6.61 2.90 -17.19
N SER A 125 -6.17 4.15 -17.05
CA SER A 125 -4.75 4.49 -16.96
C SER A 125 -4.07 3.78 -15.79
N ARG A 126 -4.67 3.83 -14.58
CA ARG A 126 -4.12 3.15 -13.41
C ARG A 126 -4.19 1.62 -13.51
N LYS A 127 -5.26 1.09 -14.10
CA LYS A 127 -5.41 -0.35 -14.37
C LYS A 127 -4.28 -0.89 -15.23
N GLN A 128 -3.82 -0.10 -16.21
CA GLN A 128 -2.71 -0.47 -17.10
C GLN A 128 -1.38 -0.66 -16.36
N PHE A 129 -1.15 0.10 -15.29
CA PHE A 129 0.10 0.02 -14.50
C PHE A 129 0.09 -1.04 -13.40
N GLY A 130 -1.06 -1.68 -13.13
CA GLY A 130 -1.16 -2.88 -12.30
C GLY A 130 -0.84 -2.71 -10.80
N MET A 131 -0.84 -1.49 -10.27
CA MET A 131 -0.46 -1.21 -8.89
C MET A 131 -1.54 -1.50 -7.84
N GLY A 132 -2.70 -1.94 -8.25
CA GLY A 132 -3.84 -2.29 -7.40
C GLY A 132 -4.56 -3.52 -7.91
N ARG A 133 -5.76 -3.73 -7.40
CA ARG A 133 -6.73 -4.67 -7.95
C ARG A 133 -7.85 -3.87 -8.59
N PHE A 134 -8.15 -4.16 -9.83
CA PHE A 134 -9.08 -3.39 -10.64
C PHE A 134 -10.18 -4.30 -11.17
N LEU A 135 -11.42 -3.88 -10.99
CA LEU A 135 -12.58 -4.50 -11.61
C LEU A 135 -13.30 -3.43 -12.42
N ASP A 136 -13.47 -3.66 -13.70
CA ASP A 136 -14.40 -2.88 -14.53
C ASP A 136 -15.84 -3.37 -14.34
N SER A 137 -16.82 -2.67 -14.93
CA SER A 137 -18.23 -3.00 -14.81
C SER A 137 -18.52 -4.44 -15.20
N ALA A 138 -17.96 -4.92 -16.30
CA ALA A 138 -18.18 -6.27 -16.80
C ALA A 138 -17.61 -7.33 -15.84
N GLN A 139 -16.47 -7.06 -15.22
CA GLN A 139 -15.86 -7.94 -14.21
C GLN A 139 -16.65 -7.90 -12.90
N PHE A 140 -17.09 -6.71 -12.48
CA PHE A 140 -17.87 -6.52 -11.25
C PHE A 140 -19.26 -7.16 -11.36
N GLU A 141 -19.94 -7.01 -12.49
CA GLU A 141 -21.24 -7.66 -12.77
C GLU A 141 -21.15 -9.18 -12.71
N LYS A 142 -20.10 -9.79 -13.28
CA LYS A 142 -19.86 -11.24 -13.24
C LYS A 142 -19.57 -11.76 -11.83
N THR A 143 -19.30 -10.88 -10.86
CA THR A 143 -19.05 -11.28 -9.49
C THR A 143 -20.38 -11.63 -8.81
N HIS A 144 -20.50 -12.84 -8.31
CA HIS A 144 -21.70 -13.30 -7.62
C HIS A 144 -21.93 -12.56 -6.31
N GLY A 145 -23.19 -12.20 -6.04
CA GLY A 145 -23.62 -11.53 -4.81
C GLY A 145 -24.72 -10.51 -5.12
N THR A 146 -25.62 -10.32 -4.16
CA THR A 146 -26.74 -9.37 -4.27
C THR A 146 -26.41 -8.02 -3.63
N ARG A 147 -25.38 -7.97 -2.78
CA ARG A 147 -24.93 -6.75 -2.10
C ARG A 147 -23.55 -6.36 -2.60
N THR A 148 -23.24 -5.09 -2.52
CA THR A 148 -21.92 -4.55 -2.86
C THR A 148 -20.82 -5.24 -2.07
N SER A 149 -21.01 -5.46 -0.76
CA SER A 149 -20.05 -6.19 0.07
C SER A 149 -19.74 -7.61 -0.40
N ASP A 150 -20.75 -8.34 -0.88
CA ASP A 150 -20.59 -9.72 -1.33
C ASP A 150 -19.69 -9.80 -2.57
N LYS A 151 -19.87 -8.84 -3.48
CA LYS A 151 -19.04 -8.72 -4.68
C LYS A 151 -17.61 -8.28 -4.33
N LEU A 152 -17.43 -7.33 -3.40
CA LEU A 152 -16.13 -6.83 -2.97
C LEU A 152 -15.29 -7.89 -2.23
N MET A 153 -15.90 -8.82 -1.49
CA MET A 153 -15.18 -9.90 -0.79
C MET A 153 -14.39 -10.83 -1.72
N ARG A 154 -14.63 -10.78 -3.03
CA ARG A 154 -13.87 -11.55 -4.03
C ARG A 154 -12.50 -10.91 -4.34
N LEU A 155 -12.28 -9.67 -3.93
CA LEU A 155 -11.00 -9.00 -4.10
C LEU A 155 -9.98 -9.55 -3.10
N PRO A 156 -8.84 -10.10 -3.56
CA PRO A 156 -7.80 -10.60 -2.67
C PRO A 156 -7.28 -9.50 -1.74
N GLY A 157 -7.20 -9.83 -0.47
CA GLY A 157 -6.70 -8.91 0.55
C GLY A 157 -7.75 -7.93 1.10
N LEU A 158 -8.99 -7.97 0.60
CA LEU A 158 -10.11 -7.22 1.15
C LEU A 158 -10.90 -8.11 2.11
N LEU A 159 -11.27 -7.56 3.26
CA LEU A 159 -12.16 -8.17 4.23
C LEU A 159 -13.36 -7.25 4.47
N ILE A 160 -14.49 -7.84 4.80
CA ILE A 160 -15.67 -7.09 5.25
C ILE A 160 -15.88 -7.39 6.74
N GLN A 161 -15.79 -6.33 7.53
CA GLN A 161 -16.24 -6.37 8.93
C GLN A 161 -17.73 -6.05 8.96
N ARG A 162 -18.51 -6.92 9.58
CA ARG A 162 -19.93 -6.69 9.81
C ARG A 162 -20.12 -6.00 11.16
N GLY A 163 -20.78 -4.86 11.15
CA GLY A 163 -21.17 -4.12 12.35
C GLY A 163 -22.46 -4.66 12.99
N ARG A 164 -22.88 -4.04 14.09
CA ARG A 164 -24.08 -4.45 14.85
C ARG A 164 -25.39 -4.30 14.04
N PHE A 165 -25.42 -3.38 13.09
CA PHE A 165 -26.59 -3.07 12.26
C PHE A 165 -26.50 -3.61 10.83
N SER A 166 -25.73 -4.69 10.62
CA SER A 166 -25.45 -5.26 9.30
C SER A 166 -24.57 -4.38 8.40
N ASP A 167 -23.92 -3.39 8.97
CA ASP A 167 -22.98 -2.52 8.25
C ASP A 167 -21.83 -3.37 7.66
N ALA A 168 -21.44 -3.05 6.45
CA ALA A 168 -20.37 -3.72 5.74
C ALA A 168 -19.16 -2.78 5.59
N ILE A 169 -18.26 -2.83 6.56
CA ILE A 169 -17.08 -1.97 6.62
C ILE A 169 -15.89 -2.68 5.98
N VAL A 170 -15.19 -1.98 5.08
CA VAL A 170 -14.05 -2.52 4.37
C VAL A 170 -12.77 -2.44 5.20
N MET A 171 -12.06 -3.55 5.23
CA MET A 171 -10.77 -3.68 5.93
C MET A 171 -9.72 -4.31 5.03
N SER A 172 -8.45 -4.06 5.33
CA SER A 172 -7.34 -4.82 4.77
C SER A 172 -7.07 -6.08 5.59
N SER A 173 -6.86 -7.20 4.91
CA SER A 173 -6.45 -8.45 5.56
C SER A 173 -5.02 -8.37 6.11
N ARG A 174 -4.14 -7.58 5.50
CA ARG A 174 -2.71 -7.49 5.87
C ARG A 174 -2.48 -6.83 7.23
N GLY A 175 -3.21 -5.79 7.57
CA GLY A 175 -3.03 -5.08 8.84
C GLY A 175 -4.24 -5.13 9.75
N ARG A 176 -5.31 -5.84 9.37
CA ARG A 176 -6.62 -5.83 10.04
C ARG A 176 -7.09 -4.41 10.39
N CYS A 177 -6.86 -3.49 9.49
CA CYS A 177 -7.15 -2.08 9.66
C CYS A 177 -8.23 -1.62 8.66
N LEU A 178 -8.96 -0.58 9.04
CA LEU A 178 -10.02 -0.02 8.22
C LEU A 178 -9.45 0.59 6.94
N ALA A 179 -10.09 0.32 5.81
CA ALA A 179 -9.78 0.97 4.56
C ALA A 179 -10.51 2.32 4.47
N SER A 180 -9.85 3.30 3.85
CA SER A 180 -10.51 4.52 3.42
C SER A 180 -11.30 4.26 2.15
N VAL A 181 -12.56 4.67 2.11
CA VAL A 181 -13.44 4.52 0.95
C VAL A 181 -13.55 5.84 0.20
N TRP A 182 -13.37 5.77 -1.10
CA TRP A 182 -13.52 6.90 -2.02
C TRP A 182 -14.60 6.57 -3.04
N MET A 183 -15.43 7.53 -3.37
CA MET A 183 -16.47 7.41 -4.38
C MET A 183 -16.40 8.61 -5.32
N ASP A 184 -16.20 8.37 -6.59
CA ASP A 184 -16.08 9.40 -7.64
C ASP A 184 -15.09 10.53 -7.29
N GLY A 185 -13.98 10.17 -6.62
CA GLY A 185 -12.96 11.11 -6.16
C GLY A 185 -13.23 11.77 -4.81
N LEU A 186 -14.41 11.54 -4.21
CA LEU A 186 -14.76 12.06 -2.88
C LEU A 186 -14.36 11.05 -1.80
N ASN A 187 -13.65 11.51 -0.78
CA ASN A 187 -13.27 10.68 0.38
C ASN A 187 -14.44 10.57 1.36
N LEU A 188 -14.98 9.37 1.51
CA LEU A 188 -16.05 9.04 2.47
C LEU A 188 -15.48 8.63 3.85
N GLY A 189 -14.16 8.53 3.98
CA GLY A 189 -13.49 8.16 5.22
C GLY A 189 -13.37 6.66 5.45
N THR A 190 -12.99 6.30 6.69
CA THR A 190 -12.99 4.92 7.17
C THR A 190 -14.32 4.63 7.86
N GLY A 191 -14.82 3.40 7.73
CA GLY A 191 -16.08 3.02 8.38
C GLY A 191 -17.34 3.29 7.54
N PHE A 192 -17.17 3.63 6.26
CA PHE A 192 -18.29 3.74 5.34
C PHE A 192 -18.91 2.37 5.07
N ASP A 193 -20.24 2.26 5.18
CA ASP A 193 -20.99 1.06 4.85
C ASP A 193 -21.16 0.94 3.33
N VAL A 194 -20.44 0.01 2.70
CA VAL A 194 -20.50 -0.18 1.26
C VAL A 194 -21.82 -0.76 0.77
N ASN A 195 -22.65 -1.32 1.64
CA ASN A 195 -23.99 -1.80 1.29
C ASN A 195 -25.03 -0.66 1.14
N MET A 196 -24.66 0.57 1.48
CA MET A 196 -25.47 1.75 1.13
C MET A 196 -25.45 2.03 -0.38
N LEU A 197 -24.51 1.43 -1.10
CA LEU A 197 -24.40 1.56 -2.56
C LEU A 197 -25.08 0.39 -3.24
N ASP A 198 -25.91 0.70 -4.23
CA ASP A 198 -26.48 -0.31 -5.11
C ASP A 198 -25.36 -0.85 -6.03
N PRO A 199 -25.11 -2.18 -6.04
CA PRO A 199 -24.08 -2.79 -6.87
C PRO A 199 -24.26 -2.49 -8.36
N ASP A 200 -25.49 -2.29 -8.83
CA ASP A 200 -25.78 -2.02 -10.24
C ASP A 200 -25.41 -0.60 -10.67
N THR A 201 -25.12 0.29 -9.73
CA THR A 201 -24.61 1.64 -10.01
C THR A 201 -23.09 1.71 -10.14
N ILE A 202 -22.37 0.64 -9.76
CA ILE A 202 -20.91 0.64 -9.75
C ILE A 202 -20.37 0.31 -11.14
N LEU A 203 -19.57 1.23 -11.68
CA LEU A 203 -18.90 1.12 -12.97
C LEU A 203 -17.51 0.51 -12.88
N ALA A 204 -16.78 0.82 -11.81
CA ALA A 204 -15.43 0.32 -11.61
C ALA A 204 -15.02 0.34 -10.14
N VAL A 205 -14.10 -0.54 -9.80
CA VAL A 205 -13.55 -0.69 -8.45
C VAL A 205 -12.04 -0.73 -8.52
N GLU A 206 -11.38 0.03 -7.63
CA GLU A 206 -9.94 -0.04 -7.40
C GLU A 206 -9.68 -0.39 -5.94
N TRP A 207 -8.86 -1.40 -5.71
CA TRP A 207 -8.46 -1.81 -4.38
C TRP A 207 -6.96 -1.72 -4.21
N TYR A 208 -6.53 -0.93 -3.25
CA TYR A 208 -5.13 -0.72 -2.87
C TYR A 208 -4.93 -1.24 -1.45
N SER A 209 -4.34 -2.42 -1.33
CA SER A 209 -4.22 -3.13 -0.05
C SER A 209 -3.15 -2.55 0.89
N THR A 210 -2.30 -1.63 0.41
CA THR A 210 -1.26 -0.97 1.19
C THR A 210 -1.13 0.51 0.82
N PRO A 211 -0.66 1.37 1.75
CA PRO A 211 -0.41 2.79 1.45
C PRO A 211 0.61 3.02 0.33
N ALA A 212 1.60 2.12 0.20
CA ALA A 212 2.63 2.22 -0.83
C ALA A 212 2.06 2.07 -2.24
N MET A 213 0.98 1.30 -2.40
CA MET A 213 0.32 1.08 -3.69
C MET A 213 -0.72 2.16 -4.01
N THR A 214 -1.11 2.96 -3.01
CA THR A 214 -2.19 3.94 -3.16
C THR A 214 -1.73 5.15 -3.99
N PRO A 215 -2.43 5.54 -5.06
CA PRO A 215 -2.15 6.75 -5.80
C PRO A 215 -2.21 7.99 -4.90
N VAL A 216 -1.36 8.98 -5.19
CA VAL A 216 -1.21 10.20 -4.36
C VAL A 216 -2.55 10.90 -4.13
N GLN A 217 -3.39 10.93 -5.15
CA GLN A 217 -4.72 11.58 -5.09
C GLN A 217 -5.66 10.95 -4.06
N PHE A 218 -5.48 9.66 -3.72
CA PHE A 218 -6.27 8.95 -2.71
C PHE A 218 -5.52 8.79 -1.38
N SER A 219 -4.30 9.33 -1.27
CA SER A 219 -3.43 9.18 -0.09
C SER A 219 -3.53 10.34 0.90
N MET A 220 -4.57 11.18 0.83
CA MET A 220 -4.75 12.32 1.73
C MET A 220 -4.94 11.83 3.17
N VAL A 221 -3.84 11.75 3.90
CA VAL A 221 -3.80 11.48 5.33
C VAL A 221 -4.18 12.78 6.05
N LYS A 222 -5.40 12.89 6.56
CA LYS A 222 -5.65 13.82 7.66
C LYS A 222 -4.74 13.37 8.83
N ARG A 223 -3.98 14.30 9.42
CA ARG A 223 -3.14 14.01 10.59
C ARG A 223 -3.95 13.23 11.62
N GLY A 224 -3.53 11.99 11.93
CA GLY A 224 -4.15 11.13 12.95
C GLY A 224 -5.03 9.98 12.45
N ALA A 225 -5.36 9.89 11.17
CA ALA A 225 -6.08 8.75 10.61
C ALA A 225 -5.11 7.88 9.79
N SER A 226 -4.63 6.80 10.39
CA SER A 226 -3.87 5.80 9.63
C SER A 226 -4.85 4.89 8.89
N HIS A 227 -5.05 5.12 7.61
CA HIS A 227 -5.65 4.12 6.73
C HIS A 227 -4.51 3.28 6.14
N CYS A 228 -4.68 1.99 6.19
CA CYS A 228 -3.68 1.06 5.66
C CYS A 228 -4.02 0.57 4.26
N ALA A 229 -5.24 0.84 3.78
CA ALA A 229 -5.73 0.43 2.48
C ALA A 229 -6.74 1.45 1.96
N VAL A 230 -6.98 1.43 0.66
CA VAL A 230 -7.94 2.32 -0.01
C VAL A 230 -8.81 1.53 -0.96
N LEU A 231 -10.12 1.74 -0.86
CA LEU A 231 -11.11 1.31 -1.84
C LEU A 231 -11.61 2.54 -2.60
N VAL A 232 -11.53 2.49 -3.93
CA VAL A 232 -12.10 3.53 -4.80
C VAL A 232 -13.24 2.92 -5.61
N LEU A 233 -14.37 3.57 -5.60
CA LEU A 233 -15.59 3.20 -6.30
C LEU A 233 -15.93 4.28 -7.32
N TRP A 234 -16.24 3.86 -8.53
CA TRP A 234 -16.71 4.72 -9.63
C TRP A 234 -18.15 4.35 -9.94
N THR A 235 -19.04 5.34 -9.92
CA THR A 235 -20.48 5.12 -10.11
C THR A 235 -20.98 5.73 -11.43
N LYS A 236 -22.18 5.29 -11.86
CA LYS A 236 -22.88 5.82 -13.04
C LYS A 236 -23.17 7.29 -12.94
#